data_01f77a3cdef97c89562d6878a35b4315
#
_entry.id   01f77a3cdef97c89562d6878a35b4315
#
_cell.length_a   1.000
_cell.length_b   1.000
_cell.length_c   1.000
_cell.angle_alpha   90.00
_cell.angle_beta   90.00
_cell.angle_gamma   90.00
#
_symmetry.space_group_name_H-M   'P 1'
#
loop_
_entity.id
_entity.type
_entity.pdbx_description
1 polymer ?
#
loop_
_entity_poly.entity_id
_entity_poly.type
_entity_poly.pdbx_seq_one_letter_code
_entity_poly.pdbx_strand_id
1 'polypeptide(L)'
;MKTRRIKKVSIIGSGIMGSGIACHFANIGVDVLLLDIIPRELTEKENSKGLTLEDKVVRNRLVNEALSSSLKSKPSPIYHQKFANRITTGNLEDDIQKVANVDWIMEVVVERLDIKKLVFEKLEKFRTPGTLITSNTSGIPIKFMSEGRSEDFQKHFCGTHFFNPARYLKLFEIIPGPKTASDVLDFLGSYGEKFLGKTSVIAKDTPAFIGNRVGIFSIQSLFHAVKDLDLTVEEVDKLSGPVIGRPKSATFRTVDVVGLDTLVHV
;
A
#
# COMPACT_ATOMS: atom_id res chain seq x y z
N MET A 1 -21.83 10.23 -17.50
CA MET A 1 -20.97 9.45 -16.57
C MET A 1 -21.52 9.58 -15.17
N LYS A 2 -21.82 8.47 -14.46
CA LYS A 2 -22.11 8.54 -13.02
C LYS A 2 -20.84 9.01 -12.31
N THR A 3 -20.87 10.15 -11.65
CA THR A 3 -19.74 10.70 -10.90
C THR A 3 -19.49 9.77 -9.71
N ARG A 4 -18.41 9.00 -9.72
CA ARG A 4 -17.99 8.19 -8.57
C ARG A 4 -17.65 9.13 -7.42
N ARG A 5 -18.09 8.81 -6.22
CA ARG A 5 -17.76 9.56 -5.01
C ARG A 5 -17.22 8.58 -3.97
N ILE A 6 -16.03 8.83 -3.49
CA ILE A 6 -15.40 8.02 -2.44
C ILE A 6 -15.71 8.67 -1.09
N LYS A 7 -16.51 7.98 -0.28
CA LYS A 7 -16.84 8.34 1.10
C LYS A 7 -16.22 7.36 2.09
N LYS A 8 -16.09 6.10 1.68
CA LYS A 8 -15.57 5.02 2.51
C LYS A 8 -14.68 4.11 1.70
N VAL A 9 -13.52 3.78 2.25
CA VAL A 9 -12.56 2.83 1.66
C VAL A 9 -12.33 1.66 2.61
N SER A 10 -11.96 0.50 2.05
CA SER A 10 -11.41 -0.60 2.84
C SER A 10 -9.96 -0.84 2.44
N ILE A 11 -9.08 -0.90 3.43
CA ILE A 11 -7.67 -1.23 3.26
C ILE A 11 -7.46 -2.63 3.83
N ILE A 12 -6.94 -3.54 3.03
CA ILE A 12 -6.71 -4.94 3.37
C ILE A 12 -5.22 -5.17 3.58
N GLY A 13 -4.83 -5.42 4.82
CA GLY A 13 -3.44 -5.44 5.28
C GLY A 13 -3.07 -4.16 6.01
N SER A 14 -2.63 -4.28 7.26
CA SER A 14 -2.32 -3.15 8.15
C SER A 14 -0.82 -2.88 8.31
N GLY A 15 0.02 -3.50 7.49
CA GLY A 15 1.46 -3.23 7.50
C GLY A 15 1.78 -1.73 7.33
N ILE A 16 3.06 -1.39 7.21
CA ILE A 16 3.55 0.01 7.11
C ILE A 16 2.79 0.79 6.03
N MET A 17 2.64 0.20 4.84
CA MET A 17 1.92 0.85 3.74
C MET A 17 0.42 0.93 4.01
N GLY A 18 -0.22 -0.15 4.43
CA GLY A 18 -1.67 -0.17 4.67
C GLY A 18 -2.10 0.81 5.76
N SER A 19 -1.43 0.83 6.90
CA SER A 19 -1.71 1.82 7.96
C SER A 19 -1.40 3.25 7.52
N GLY A 20 -0.33 3.47 6.75
CA GLY A 20 0.02 4.77 6.19
C GLY A 20 -1.02 5.29 5.19
N ILE A 21 -1.51 4.44 4.30
CA ILE A 21 -2.57 4.74 3.34
C ILE A 21 -3.89 5.00 4.07
N ALA A 22 -4.23 4.19 5.09
CA ALA A 22 -5.42 4.39 5.92
C ALA A 22 -5.41 5.78 6.58
N CYS A 23 -4.28 6.19 7.17
CA CYS A 23 -4.11 7.53 7.72
C CYS A 23 -4.25 8.62 6.65
N HIS A 24 -3.74 8.38 5.44
CA HIS A 24 -3.83 9.35 4.35
C HIS A 24 -5.28 9.58 3.89
N PHE A 25 -6.08 8.52 3.74
CA PHE A 25 -7.51 8.65 3.47
C PHE A 25 -8.27 9.33 4.62
N ALA A 26 -7.97 8.99 5.87
CA ALA A 26 -8.58 9.63 7.03
C ALA A 26 -8.28 11.15 7.09
N ASN A 27 -7.08 11.58 6.65
CA ASN A 27 -6.69 12.99 6.56
C ASN A 27 -7.59 13.80 5.62
N ILE A 28 -8.05 13.22 4.53
CA ILE A 28 -8.88 13.87 3.52
C ILE A 28 -10.40 13.71 3.78
N GLY A 29 -10.77 13.20 4.95
CA GLY A 29 -12.18 13.12 5.37
C GLY A 29 -12.91 11.86 4.92
N VAL A 30 -12.20 10.83 4.46
CA VAL A 30 -12.77 9.55 4.04
C VAL A 30 -12.78 8.59 5.22
N ASP A 31 -13.89 7.86 5.41
CA ASP A 31 -13.96 6.78 6.40
C ASP A 31 -13.19 5.56 5.92
N VAL A 32 -12.45 4.93 6.81
CA VAL A 32 -11.57 3.80 6.50
C VAL A 32 -11.96 2.58 7.31
N LEU A 33 -12.12 1.45 6.64
CA LEU A 33 -12.18 0.13 7.22
C LEU A 33 -10.81 -0.54 7.00
N LEU A 34 -10.00 -0.64 8.05
CA LEU A 34 -8.69 -1.29 8.01
C LEU A 34 -8.81 -2.72 8.52
N LEU A 35 -8.57 -3.69 7.65
CA LEU A 35 -8.68 -5.12 7.95
C LEU A 35 -7.32 -5.80 7.84
N ASP A 36 -7.07 -6.76 8.76
CA ASP A 36 -5.91 -7.64 8.67
C ASP A 36 -6.28 -9.08 9.01
N ILE A 37 -5.33 -9.98 8.98
CA ILE A 37 -5.49 -11.35 9.44
C ILE A 37 -5.64 -11.39 10.97
N ILE A 38 -6.23 -12.47 11.49
CA ILE A 38 -6.19 -12.77 12.92
C ILE A 38 -4.82 -13.35 13.31
N PRO A 39 -4.34 -13.14 14.55
CA PRO A 39 -3.13 -13.78 15.04
C PRO A 39 -3.35 -15.29 15.17
N ARG A 40 -2.29 -16.07 14.99
CA ARG A 40 -2.32 -17.53 15.10
C ARG A 40 -2.04 -18.04 16.51
N GLU A 41 -1.42 -17.21 17.34
CA GLU A 41 -0.95 -17.57 18.68
C GLU A 41 -1.21 -16.43 19.66
N LEU A 42 -1.38 -16.78 20.93
CA LEU A 42 -1.46 -15.82 22.02
C LEU A 42 -0.06 -15.34 22.38
N THR A 43 0.05 -14.08 22.78
CA THR A 43 1.25 -13.58 23.46
C THR A 43 1.27 -14.05 24.93
N GLU A 44 2.45 -14.05 25.56
CA GLU A 44 2.59 -14.36 26.99
C GLU A 44 1.69 -13.47 27.86
N LYS A 45 1.58 -12.19 27.48
CA LYS A 45 0.73 -11.22 28.18
C LYS A 45 -0.77 -11.53 28.05
N GLU A 46 -1.21 -12.07 26.92
CA GLU A 46 -2.60 -12.49 26.71
C GLU A 46 -2.90 -13.78 27.50
N ASN A 47 -1.97 -14.74 27.45
CA ASN A 47 -2.05 -15.96 28.25
C ASN A 47 -2.16 -15.65 29.76
N SER A 48 -1.33 -14.74 30.26
CA SER A 48 -1.34 -14.35 31.68
C SER A 48 -2.65 -13.67 32.14
N LYS A 49 -3.42 -13.12 31.18
CA LYS A 49 -4.74 -12.52 31.40
C LYS A 49 -5.89 -13.48 31.19
N GLY A 50 -5.63 -14.74 30.86
CA GLY A 50 -6.64 -15.74 30.54
C GLY A 50 -7.42 -15.49 29.25
N LEU A 51 -6.85 -14.72 28.33
CA LEU A 51 -7.46 -14.48 27.00
C LEU A 51 -7.30 -15.70 26.11
N THR A 52 -8.18 -15.80 25.12
CA THR A 52 -8.22 -16.86 24.11
C THR A 52 -8.10 -16.29 22.71
N LEU A 53 -7.88 -17.13 21.70
CA LEU A 53 -7.88 -16.73 20.28
C LEU A 53 -9.26 -16.28 19.79
N GLU A 54 -10.33 -16.54 20.54
CA GLU A 54 -11.69 -16.10 20.21
C GLU A 54 -12.02 -14.70 20.74
N ASP A 55 -11.20 -14.19 21.66
CA ASP A 55 -11.42 -12.84 22.20
C ASP A 55 -11.20 -11.77 21.14
N LYS A 56 -12.16 -10.88 20.95
CA LYS A 56 -12.10 -9.81 19.94
C LYS A 56 -10.85 -8.94 20.06
N VAL A 57 -10.37 -8.71 21.26
CA VAL A 57 -9.15 -7.92 21.50
C VAL A 57 -7.92 -8.65 20.95
N VAL A 58 -7.87 -9.96 21.04
CA VAL A 58 -6.82 -10.81 20.48
C VAL A 58 -6.96 -10.88 18.96
N ARG A 59 -8.15 -11.18 18.46
CA ARG A 59 -8.42 -11.30 17.01
C ARG A 59 -8.06 -10.04 16.22
N ASN A 60 -8.20 -8.86 16.83
CA ASN A 60 -7.88 -7.58 16.21
C ASN A 60 -6.52 -7.01 16.67
N ARG A 61 -5.69 -7.78 17.39
CA ARG A 61 -4.41 -7.31 17.92
C ARG A 61 -3.51 -6.77 16.80
N LEU A 62 -3.29 -7.55 15.75
CA LEU A 62 -2.37 -7.19 14.66
C LEU A 62 -2.72 -5.84 14.03
N VAL A 63 -3.97 -5.66 13.67
CA VAL A 63 -4.42 -4.40 13.04
C VAL A 63 -4.36 -3.23 14.01
N ASN A 64 -4.68 -3.44 15.29
CA ASN A 64 -4.67 -2.38 16.30
C ASN A 64 -3.24 -1.95 16.66
N GLU A 65 -2.32 -2.90 16.82
CA GLU A 65 -0.91 -2.62 17.09
C GLU A 65 -0.25 -1.90 15.89
N ALA A 66 -0.51 -2.37 14.67
CA ALA A 66 0.00 -1.74 13.46
C ALA A 66 -0.49 -0.29 13.30
N LEU A 67 -1.79 -0.04 13.48
CA LEU A 67 -2.33 1.31 13.44
C LEU A 67 -1.75 2.18 14.57
N SER A 68 -1.69 1.67 15.80
CA SER A 68 -1.12 2.40 16.94
C SER A 68 0.35 2.76 16.71
N SER A 69 1.14 1.84 16.16
CA SER A 69 2.54 2.07 15.81
C SER A 69 2.66 3.14 14.71
N SER A 70 1.83 3.03 13.67
CA SER A 70 1.81 4.02 12.58
C SER A 70 1.48 5.43 13.08
N LEU A 71 0.47 5.57 13.95
CA LEU A 71 0.09 6.88 14.52
C LEU A 71 1.18 7.54 15.38
N LYS A 72 2.11 6.75 15.92
CA LYS A 72 3.27 7.22 16.71
C LYS A 72 4.51 7.45 15.86
N SER A 73 4.51 7.04 14.61
CA SER A 73 5.69 7.12 13.74
C SER A 73 6.09 8.55 13.41
N LYS A 74 7.35 8.72 13.04
CA LYS A 74 7.91 9.99 12.56
C LYS A 74 8.55 9.75 11.19
N PRO A 75 8.19 10.54 10.18
CA PRO A 75 7.20 11.64 10.19
C PRO A 75 5.76 11.12 10.37
N SER A 76 4.89 11.90 11.01
CA SER A 76 3.51 11.50 11.31
C SER A 76 2.69 11.24 10.03
N PRO A 77 2.00 10.11 9.89
CA PRO A 77 1.15 9.84 8.73
C PRO A 77 -0.19 10.60 8.81
N ILE A 78 -0.56 11.12 9.97
CA ILE A 78 -1.83 11.81 10.20
C ILE A 78 -1.62 13.30 10.48
N TYR A 79 -2.50 14.17 9.96
CA TYR A 79 -2.43 15.60 10.17
C TYR A 79 -2.86 16.01 11.59
N HIS A 80 -3.90 15.36 12.11
CA HIS A 80 -4.44 15.62 13.44
C HIS A 80 -4.97 14.33 14.05
N GLN A 81 -4.71 14.09 15.33
CA GLN A 81 -5.10 12.86 16.03
C GLN A 81 -6.60 12.55 15.93
N LYS A 82 -7.48 13.55 15.93
CA LYS A 82 -8.93 13.37 15.76
C LYS A 82 -9.31 12.68 14.45
N PHE A 83 -8.47 12.77 13.41
CA PHE A 83 -8.74 12.13 12.13
C PHE A 83 -8.61 10.60 12.19
N ALA A 84 -7.87 10.08 13.16
CA ALA A 84 -7.78 8.65 13.41
C ALA A 84 -9.16 8.02 13.75
N ASN A 85 -10.11 8.81 14.28
CA ASN A 85 -11.48 8.36 14.55
C ASN A 85 -12.26 7.94 13.30
N ARG A 86 -11.77 8.28 12.09
CA ARG A 86 -12.34 7.81 10.82
C ARG A 86 -11.85 6.41 10.45
N ILE A 87 -10.87 5.85 11.18
CA ILE A 87 -10.33 4.52 10.90
C ILE A 87 -10.98 3.53 11.86
N THR A 88 -11.77 2.62 11.30
CA THR A 88 -12.31 1.47 12.01
C THR A 88 -11.46 0.25 11.70
N THR A 89 -10.97 -0.42 12.74
CA THR A 89 -10.17 -1.64 12.61
C THR A 89 -11.05 -2.89 12.69
N GLY A 90 -10.61 -3.98 12.08
CA GLY A 90 -11.25 -5.28 12.11
C GLY A 90 -10.35 -6.36 11.51
N ASN A 91 -10.91 -7.55 11.30
CA ASN A 91 -10.16 -8.64 10.70
C ASN A 91 -10.91 -9.30 9.52
N LEU A 92 -10.18 -10.08 8.72
CA LEU A 92 -10.70 -10.71 7.51
C LEU A 92 -11.64 -11.90 7.75
N GLU A 93 -11.75 -12.38 8.98
CA GLU A 93 -12.68 -13.48 9.33
C GLU A 93 -14.02 -12.92 9.82
N ASP A 94 -13.99 -11.93 10.72
CA ASP A 94 -15.18 -11.41 11.38
C ASP A 94 -15.83 -10.24 10.63
N ASP A 95 -15.05 -9.49 9.86
CA ASP A 95 -15.46 -8.17 9.37
C ASP A 95 -15.44 -8.03 7.82
N ILE A 96 -15.04 -9.08 7.09
CA ILE A 96 -14.88 -9.01 5.62
C ILE A 96 -16.17 -8.61 4.90
N GLN A 97 -17.35 -9.04 5.40
CA GLN A 97 -18.64 -8.68 4.81
C GLN A 97 -18.91 -7.17 4.80
N LYS A 98 -18.21 -6.40 5.64
CA LYS A 98 -18.32 -4.93 5.69
C LYS A 98 -17.78 -4.25 4.42
N VAL A 99 -17.01 -4.97 3.59
CA VAL A 99 -16.52 -4.45 2.30
C VAL A 99 -17.65 -4.24 1.28
N ALA A 100 -18.84 -4.82 1.51
CA ALA A 100 -20.03 -4.55 0.70
C ALA A 100 -20.45 -3.06 0.73
N ASN A 101 -20.09 -2.34 1.78
CA ASN A 101 -20.50 -0.97 2.04
C ASN A 101 -19.37 0.06 1.85
N VAL A 102 -18.39 -0.24 1.00
CA VAL A 102 -17.30 0.70 0.68
C VAL A 102 -17.31 1.03 -0.81
N ASP A 103 -16.73 2.18 -1.15
CA ASP A 103 -16.65 2.67 -2.53
C ASP A 103 -15.37 2.18 -3.23
N TRP A 104 -14.33 1.85 -2.44
CA TRP A 104 -13.03 1.40 -2.95
C TRP A 104 -12.38 0.45 -1.96
N ILE A 105 -11.94 -0.71 -2.45
CA ILE A 105 -11.17 -1.71 -1.71
C ILE A 105 -9.73 -1.66 -2.22
N MET A 106 -8.76 -1.50 -1.33
CA MET A 106 -7.33 -1.48 -1.65
C MET A 106 -6.61 -2.62 -0.94
N GLU A 107 -6.05 -3.54 -1.69
CA GLU A 107 -5.25 -4.64 -1.19
C GLU A 107 -3.80 -4.18 -0.96
N VAL A 108 -3.28 -4.42 0.23
CA VAL A 108 -1.93 -4.01 0.70
C VAL A 108 -1.32 -5.13 1.56
N VAL A 109 -1.60 -6.39 1.22
CA VAL A 109 -1.03 -7.56 1.94
C VAL A 109 0.38 -7.87 1.42
N VAL A 110 1.01 -8.88 2.03
CA VAL A 110 2.36 -9.34 1.64
C VAL A 110 2.49 -9.59 0.14
N GLU A 111 3.69 -9.36 -0.41
CA GLU A 111 3.98 -9.43 -1.84
C GLU A 111 4.13 -10.89 -2.31
N ARG A 112 3.02 -11.64 -2.23
CA ARG A 112 2.90 -13.04 -2.64
C ARG A 112 1.63 -13.23 -3.45
N LEU A 113 1.77 -13.68 -4.69
CA LEU A 113 0.65 -13.84 -5.64
C LEU A 113 -0.41 -14.81 -5.15
N ASP A 114 -0.02 -15.94 -4.55
CA ASP A 114 -0.93 -16.94 -4.00
C ASP A 114 -1.81 -16.35 -2.89
N ILE A 115 -1.22 -15.59 -1.97
CA ILE A 115 -1.96 -14.91 -0.88
C ILE A 115 -2.90 -13.84 -1.45
N LYS A 116 -2.43 -13.01 -2.39
CA LYS A 116 -3.26 -11.98 -3.02
C LYS A 116 -4.46 -12.59 -3.75
N LYS A 117 -4.28 -13.70 -4.49
CA LYS A 117 -5.38 -14.42 -5.14
C LYS A 117 -6.43 -14.91 -4.14
N LEU A 118 -6.02 -15.50 -3.01
CA LEU A 118 -6.93 -15.92 -1.94
C LEU A 118 -7.70 -14.76 -1.32
N VAL A 119 -7.02 -13.63 -1.08
CA VAL A 119 -7.65 -12.41 -0.56
C VAL A 119 -8.69 -11.87 -1.55
N PHE A 120 -8.34 -11.77 -2.84
CA PHE A 120 -9.28 -11.31 -3.87
C PHE A 120 -10.47 -12.25 -4.04
N GLU A 121 -10.27 -13.56 -3.92
CA GLU A 121 -11.35 -14.52 -3.94
C GLU A 121 -12.34 -14.31 -2.79
N LYS A 122 -11.84 -14.09 -1.58
CA LYS A 122 -12.68 -13.76 -0.42
C LYS A 122 -13.41 -12.42 -0.63
N LEU A 123 -12.70 -11.38 -1.05
CA LEU A 123 -13.28 -10.04 -1.25
C LEU A 123 -14.37 -10.04 -2.32
N GLU A 124 -14.18 -10.77 -3.41
CA GLU A 124 -15.14 -10.83 -4.52
C GLU A 124 -16.50 -11.40 -4.08
N LYS A 125 -16.53 -12.30 -3.09
CA LYS A 125 -17.78 -12.87 -2.54
C LYS A 125 -18.64 -11.84 -1.81
N PHE A 126 -18.03 -10.78 -1.27
CA PHE A 126 -18.73 -9.79 -0.44
C PHE A 126 -18.80 -8.40 -1.08
N ARG A 127 -17.92 -8.11 -2.03
CA ARG A 127 -17.89 -6.78 -2.64
C ARG A 127 -19.15 -6.53 -3.50
N THR A 128 -19.65 -5.32 -3.43
CA THR A 128 -20.76 -4.89 -4.31
C THR A 128 -20.25 -4.68 -5.74
N PRO A 129 -20.95 -5.17 -6.79
CA PRO A 129 -20.60 -4.89 -8.18
C PRO A 129 -20.39 -3.41 -8.44
N GLY A 130 -19.37 -3.06 -9.21
CA GLY A 130 -18.99 -1.67 -9.50
C GLY A 130 -18.09 -1.00 -8.46
N THR A 131 -17.89 -1.58 -7.27
CA THR A 131 -16.90 -1.09 -6.30
C THR A 131 -15.50 -1.15 -6.90
N LEU A 132 -14.72 -0.09 -6.74
CA LEU A 132 -13.32 -0.10 -7.14
C LEU A 132 -12.55 -1.10 -6.29
N ILE A 133 -11.64 -1.83 -6.92
CA ILE A 133 -10.74 -2.73 -6.24
C ILE A 133 -9.34 -2.57 -6.83
N THR A 134 -8.33 -2.39 -5.99
CA THR A 134 -6.96 -2.16 -6.44
C THR A 134 -5.95 -2.91 -5.58
N SER A 135 -4.76 -3.13 -6.11
CA SER A 135 -3.62 -3.66 -5.38
C SER A 135 -2.52 -2.61 -5.27
N ASN A 136 -1.90 -2.50 -4.10
CA ASN A 136 -0.71 -1.69 -3.87
C ASN A 136 0.58 -2.51 -4.10
N THR A 137 0.53 -3.53 -4.94
CA THR A 137 1.70 -4.34 -5.31
C THR A 137 2.80 -3.44 -5.87
N SER A 138 4.06 -3.81 -5.62
CA SER A 138 5.23 -3.09 -6.14
C SER A 138 5.85 -3.75 -7.39
N GLY A 139 5.47 -5.01 -7.70
CA GLY A 139 6.10 -5.74 -8.80
C GLY A 139 5.32 -6.94 -9.33
N ILE A 140 4.32 -7.46 -8.60
CA ILE A 140 3.52 -8.58 -9.11
C ILE A 140 2.62 -8.09 -10.26
N PRO A 141 2.70 -8.71 -11.46
CA PRO A 141 1.88 -8.30 -12.60
C PRO A 141 0.38 -8.31 -12.30
N ILE A 142 -0.29 -7.20 -12.61
CA ILE A 142 -1.71 -6.99 -12.37
C ILE A 142 -2.58 -8.04 -13.07
N LYS A 143 -2.17 -8.45 -14.27
CA LYS A 143 -2.85 -9.51 -15.03
C LYS A 143 -3.02 -10.81 -14.25
N PHE A 144 -2.01 -11.23 -13.49
CA PHE A 144 -2.05 -12.51 -12.76
C PHE A 144 -2.99 -12.47 -11.55
N MET A 145 -3.21 -11.29 -10.98
CA MET A 145 -4.13 -11.10 -9.86
C MET A 145 -5.59 -11.04 -10.34
N SER A 146 -5.83 -10.54 -11.55
CA SER A 146 -7.18 -10.42 -12.13
C SER A 146 -7.64 -11.66 -12.90
N GLU A 147 -6.71 -12.57 -13.22
CA GLU A 147 -7.01 -13.79 -13.95
C GLU A 147 -8.02 -14.68 -13.21
N GLY A 148 -9.03 -15.18 -13.93
CA GLY A 148 -10.09 -16.02 -13.36
C GLY A 148 -11.12 -15.28 -12.50
N ARG A 149 -11.01 -13.98 -12.30
CA ARG A 149 -12.02 -13.16 -11.61
C ARG A 149 -13.18 -12.82 -12.54
N SER A 150 -14.32 -12.43 -11.95
CA SER A 150 -15.50 -12.02 -12.72
C SER A 150 -15.21 -10.84 -13.65
N GLU A 151 -16.04 -10.66 -14.67
CA GLU A 151 -15.91 -9.56 -15.61
C GLU A 151 -16.02 -8.19 -14.92
N ASP A 152 -16.94 -8.08 -13.96
CA ASP A 152 -17.11 -6.85 -13.17
C ASP A 152 -15.87 -6.58 -12.31
N PHE A 153 -15.27 -7.61 -11.69
CA PHE A 153 -14.02 -7.45 -10.95
C PHE A 153 -12.92 -6.92 -11.88
N GLN A 154 -12.70 -7.56 -13.02
CA GLN A 154 -11.63 -7.20 -13.95
C GLN A 154 -11.77 -5.78 -14.52
N LYS A 155 -13.02 -5.34 -14.77
CA LYS A 155 -13.32 -3.97 -15.22
C LYS A 155 -12.98 -2.90 -14.18
N HIS A 156 -13.09 -3.24 -12.89
CA HIS A 156 -12.89 -2.31 -11.79
C HIS A 156 -11.56 -2.51 -11.05
N PHE A 157 -10.68 -3.36 -11.58
CA PHE A 157 -9.41 -3.74 -10.96
C PHE A 157 -8.20 -3.15 -11.69
N CYS A 158 -7.27 -2.57 -10.93
CA CYS A 158 -5.95 -2.13 -11.40
C CYS A 158 -4.95 -2.09 -10.25
N GLY A 159 -3.68 -1.86 -10.54
CA GLY A 159 -2.69 -1.45 -9.55
C GLY A 159 -2.84 0.01 -9.18
N THR A 160 -2.66 0.34 -7.90
CA THR A 160 -2.53 1.72 -7.39
C THR A 160 -1.36 1.76 -6.42
N HIS A 161 -0.18 2.07 -6.94
CA HIS A 161 1.07 2.00 -6.22
C HIS A 161 1.40 3.32 -5.53
N PHE A 162 1.30 3.31 -4.20
CA PHE A 162 1.77 4.38 -3.33
C PHE A 162 3.20 4.13 -2.91
N PHE A 163 3.95 5.17 -2.66
CA PHE A 163 5.31 5.11 -2.14
C PHE A 163 5.37 5.46 -0.65
N ASN A 164 6.29 4.83 0.07
CA ASN A 164 6.49 5.07 1.49
C ASN A 164 7.35 6.34 1.74
N PRO A 165 6.92 7.27 2.58
CA PRO A 165 5.66 7.32 3.33
C PRO A 165 4.48 7.82 2.47
N ALA A 166 3.34 7.11 2.52
CA ALA A 166 2.19 7.35 1.65
C ALA A 166 1.66 8.80 1.68
N ARG A 167 1.75 9.48 2.83
CA ARG A 167 1.35 10.88 2.97
C ARG A 167 2.25 11.84 2.20
N TYR A 168 3.55 11.58 2.18
CA TYR A 168 4.56 12.57 1.77
C TYR A 168 5.00 12.42 0.32
N LEU A 169 5.18 11.18 -0.16
CA LEU A 169 5.61 10.96 -1.53
C LEU A 169 4.46 11.22 -2.50
N LYS A 170 4.74 12.03 -3.52
CA LYS A 170 3.71 12.53 -4.44
C LYS A 170 3.39 11.56 -5.57
N LEU A 171 4.33 10.69 -5.95
CA LEU A 171 4.10 9.76 -7.05
C LEU A 171 2.99 8.77 -6.71
N PHE A 172 2.06 8.59 -7.65
CA PHE A 172 0.96 7.65 -7.59
C PHE A 172 0.85 6.97 -8.94
N GLU A 173 1.32 5.73 -9.01
CA GLU A 173 1.27 4.95 -10.24
C GLU A 173 -0.05 4.19 -10.32
N ILE A 174 -0.69 4.27 -11.48
CA ILE A 174 -1.90 3.53 -11.80
C ILE A 174 -1.54 2.53 -12.89
N ILE A 175 -1.68 1.25 -12.60
CA ILE A 175 -1.25 0.17 -13.50
C ILE A 175 -2.49 -0.57 -13.99
N PRO A 176 -2.90 -0.37 -15.26
CA PRO A 176 -4.05 -1.05 -15.82
C PRO A 176 -3.84 -2.57 -15.88
N GLY A 177 -4.87 -3.33 -15.53
CA GLY A 177 -4.99 -4.73 -15.92
C GLY A 177 -5.53 -4.88 -17.36
N PRO A 178 -5.55 -6.12 -17.90
CA PRO A 178 -5.96 -6.34 -19.29
C PRO A 178 -7.38 -5.90 -19.64
N LYS A 179 -8.27 -5.83 -18.65
CA LYS A 179 -9.69 -5.46 -18.85
C LYS A 179 -10.13 -4.26 -18.01
N THR A 180 -9.20 -3.54 -17.39
CA THR A 180 -9.52 -2.33 -16.62
C THR A 180 -10.24 -1.32 -17.51
N ALA A 181 -11.40 -0.85 -17.08
CA ALA A 181 -12.16 0.13 -17.83
C ALA A 181 -11.49 1.50 -17.80
N SER A 182 -11.53 2.23 -18.93
CA SER A 182 -10.87 3.54 -19.05
C SER A 182 -11.43 4.58 -18.08
N ASP A 183 -12.74 4.56 -17.82
CA ASP A 183 -13.38 5.46 -16.87
C ASP A 183 -12.89 5.23 -15.41
N VAL A 184 -12.45 4.04 -15.08
CA VAL A 184 -11.81 3.72 -13.79
C VAL A 184 -10.44 4.39 -13.70
N LEU A 185 -9.64 4.31 -14.76
CA LEU A 185 -8.31 4.91 -14.82
C LEU A 185 -8.40 6.44 -14.76
N ASP A 186 -9.29 7.04 -15.56
CA ASP A 186 -9.54 8.48 -15.58
C ASP A 186 -10.00 8.99 -14.20
N PHE A 187 -10.91 8.23 -13.56
CA PHE A 187 -11.37 8.55 -12.22
C PHE A 187 -10.22 8.50 -11.21
N LEU A 188 -9.42 7.43 -11.17
CA LEU A 188 -8.31 7.27 -10.22
C LEU A 188 -7.23 8.32 -10.44
N GLY A 189 -6.91 8.66 -11.68
CA GLY A 189 -5.98 9.73 -12.01
C GLY A 189 -6.44 11.07 -11.45
N SER A 190 -7.68 11.45 -11.77
CA SER A 190 -8.29 12.69 -11.28
C SER A 190 -8.43 12.70 -9.75
N TYR A 191 -8.78 11.56 -9.13
CA TYR A 191 -8.93 11.46 -7.68
C TYR A 191 -7.57 11.59 -6.98
N GLY A 192 -6.54 10.94 -7.52
CA GLY A 192 -5.17 11.04 -7.03
C GLY A 192 -4.69 12.50 -6.96
N GLU A 193 -4.92 13.26 -8.03
CA GLU A 193 -4.52 14.66 -8.11
C GLU A 193 -5.35 15.58 -7.21
N LYS A 194 -6.68 15.50 -7.30
CA LYS A 194 -7.59 16.45 -6.66
C LYS A 194 -7.77 16.23 -5.16
N PHE A 195 -7.75 14.97 -4.71
CA PHE A 195 -8.07 14.62 -3.33
C PHE A 195 -6.87 14.05 -2.57
N LEU A 196 -6.07 13.18 -3.21
CA LEU A 196 -4.90 12.59 -2.54
C LEU A 196 -3.66 13.49 -2.59
N GLY A 197 -3.68 14.59 -3.36
CA GLY A 197 -2.53 15.50 -3.50
C GLY A 197 -1.31 14.81 -4.15
N LYS A 198 -1.57 13.86 -5.03
CA LYS A 198 -0.57 13.07 -5.75
C LYS A 198 -0.36 13.59 -7.16
N THR A 199 0.73 13.16 -7.77
CA THR A 199 0.93 13.23 -9.22
C THR A 199 0.66 11.83 -9.77
N SER A 200 -0.44 11.70 -10.49
CA SER A 200 -0.89 10.42 -11.04
C SER A 200 -0.22 10.12 -12.37
N VAL A 201 0.30 8.92 -12.52
CA VAL A 201 0.95 8.45 -13.75
C VAL A 201 0.40 7.07 -14.12
N ILE A 202 -0.01 6.91 -15.38
CA ILE A 202 -0.38 5.59 -15.90
C ILE A 202 0.89 4.83 -16.26
N ALA A 203 1.13 3.73 -15.56
CA ALA A 203 2.29 2.86 -15.78
C ALA A 203 1.88 1.59 -16.52
N LYS A 204 2.80 1.03 -17.30
CA LYS A 204 2.62 -0.29 -17.91
C LYS A 204 2.74 -1.38 -16.83
N ASP A 205 2.02 -2.50 -17.02
CA ASP A 205 2.14 -3.70 -16.19
C ASP A 205 3.45 -4.45 -16.51
N THR A 206 4.56 -3.85 -16.12
CA THR A 206 5.92 -4.36 -16.31
C THR A 206 6.66 -4.37 -14.97
N PRO A 207 7.69 -5.21 -14.77
CA PRO A 207 8.41 -5.32 -13.51
C PRO A 207 8.87 -3.95 -12.99
N ALA A 208 8.66 -3.71 -11.68
CA ALA A 208 9.02 -2.50 -10.96
C ALA A 208 8.37 -1.19 -11.48
N PHE A 209 7.38 -1.27 -12.37
CA PHE A 209 6.63 -0.16 -12.98
C PHE A 209 7.52 0.99 -13.46
N ILE A 210 7.36 2.22 -12.96
CA ILE A 210 8.19 3.38 -13.37
C ILE A 210 9.13 3.78 -12.22
N GLY A 211 8.61 4.10 -11.05
CA GLY A 211 9.39 4.70 -9.96
C GLY A 211 10.46 3.78 -9.43
N ASN A 212 10.10 2.54 -9.11
CA ASN A 212 11.06 1.55 -8.64
C ASN A 212 12.07 1.22 -9.75
N ARG A 213 11.63 1.05 -11.00
CA ARG A 213 12.51 0.76 -12.13
C ARG A 213 13.58 1.83 -12.34
N VAL A 214 13.18 3.10 -12.32
CA VAL A 214 14.12 4.24 -12.46
C VAL A 214 15.03 4.31 -11.23
N GLY A 215 14.50 4.11 -10.03
CA GLY A 215 15.26 4.11 -8.79
C GLY A 215 16.32 3.01 -8.76
N ILE A 216 15.94 1.77 -9.05
CA ILE A 216 16.86 0.62 -9.08
C ILE A 216 17.93 0.79 -10.17
N PHE A 217 17.53 1.22 -11.38
CA PHE A 217 18.50 1.51 -12.45
C PHE A 217 19.54 2.54 -12.01
N SER A 218 19.10 3.62 -11.36
CA SER A 218 20.00 4.66 -10.85
C SER A 218 20.96 4.13 -9.79
N ILE A 219 20.47 3.31 -8.85
CA ILE A 219 21.28 2.69 -7.80
C ILE A 219 22.33 1.73 -8.40
N GLN A 220 21.90 0.86 -9.31
CA GLN A 220 22.77 -0.09 -9.97
C GLN A 220 23.86 0.60 -10.79
N SER A 221 23.51 1.62 -11.58
CA SER A 221 24.46 2.42 -12.33
C SER A 221 25.52 3.06 -11.43
N LEU A 222 25.09 3.54 -10.26
CA LEU A 222 25.99 4.13 -9.29
C LEU A 222 26.92 3.06 -8.66
N PHE A 223 26.41 1.86 -8.36
CA PHE A 223 27.24 0.77 -7.83
C PHE A 223 28.35 0.34 -8.81
N HIS A 224 28.05 0.33 -10.12
CA HIS A 224 29.09 0.10 -11.12
C HIS A 224 30.15 1.20 -11.09
N ALA A 225 29.75 2.47 -11.09
CA ALA A 225 30.66 3.60 -11.04
C ALA A 225 31.54 3.61 -9.77
N VAL A 226 30.98 3.23 -8.63
CA VAL A 226 31.73 3.10 -7.34
C VAL A 226 32.86 2.09 -7.46
N LYS A 227 32.59 0.94 -8.07
CA LYS A 227 33.57 -0.11 -8.29
C LYS A 227 34.69 0.34 -9.24
N ASP A 228 34.32 1.07 -10.30
CA ASP A 228 35.28 1.51 -11.31
C ASP A 228 36.18 2.66 -10.83
N LEU A 229 35.67 3.49 -9.88
CA LEU A 229 36.36 4.68 -9.36
C LEU A 229 37.00 4.46 -7.99
N ASP A 230 36.88 3.27 -7.40
CA ASP A 230 37.39 2.90 -6.09
C ASP A 230 36.99 3.88 -4.96
N LEU A 231 35.70 4.30 -4.99
CA LEU A 231 35.14 5.23 -4.02
C LEU A 231 34.63 4.50 -2.77
N THR A 232 34.77 5.15 -1.61
CA THR A 232 34.15 4.68 -0.36
C THR A 232 32.65 4.98 -0.31
N VAL A 233 31.93 4.26 0.55
CA VAL A 233 30.49 4.47 0.79
C VAL A 233 30.19 5.92 1.23
N GLU A 234 31.04 6.49 2.10
CA GLU A 234 30.92 7.84 2.63
C GLU A 234 31.11 8.90 1.55
N GLU A 235 32.09 8.70 0.66
CA GLU A 235 32.32 9.60 -0.49
C GLU A 235 31.15 9.58 -1.43
N VAL A 236 30.63 8.41 -1.76
CA VAL A 236 29.47 8.25 -2.65
C VAL A 236 28.24 8.90 -2.05
N ASP A 237 27.92 8.68 -0.77
CA ASP A 237 26.75 9.31 -0.14
C ASP A 237 26.92 10.83 -0.03
N LYS A 238 28.13 11.34 0.13
CA LYS A 238 28.40 12.77 0.08
C LYS A 238 28.17 13.36 -1.32
N LEU A 239 28.58 12.67 -2.37
CA LEU A 239 28.45 13.10 -3.76
C LEU A 239 27.04 12.90 -4.32
N SER A 240 26.37 11.80 -3.95
CA SER A 240 25.05 11.42 -4.48
C SER A 240 23.86 11.93 -3.66
N GLY A 241 24.09 12.78 -2.68
CA GLY A 241 23.09 13.35 -1.80
C GLY A 241 22.68 14.78 -2.16
N PRO A 242 22.68 15.70 -1.17
CA PRO A 242 22.21 17.08 -1.35
C PRO A 242 22.92 17.87 -2.45
N VAL A 243 24.19 17.54 -2.73
CA VAL A 243 24.99 18.20 -3.78
C VAL A 243 24.32 18.10 -5.15
N ILE A 244 23.61 17.02 -5.41
CA ILE A 244 22.86 16.80 -6.67
C ILE A 244 21.34 16.90 -6.48
N GLY A 245 20.90 17.56 -5.40
CA GLY A 245 19.46 17.78 -5.14
C GLY A 245 18.71 16.56 -4.58
N ARG A 246 19.40 15.51 -4.17
CA ARG A 246 18.78 14.34 -3.52
C ARG A 246 18.66 14.53 -1.99
N PRO A 247 17.81 13.73 -1.30
CA PRO A 247 17.73 13.73 0.15
C PRO A 247 19.06 13.46 0.85
N LYS A 248 19.19 13.85 2.11
CA LYS A 248 20.41 13.60 2.94
C LYS A 248 20.76 12.12 3.10
N SER A 249 19.80 11.22 2.90
CA SER A 249 20.04 9.77 2.90
C SER A 249 20.89 9.30 1.71
N ALA A 250 21.01 10.14 0.66
CA ALA A 250 21.81 9.83 -0.52
C ALA A 250 21.50 8.43 -1.11
N THR A 251 22.52 7.63 -1.46
CA THR A 251 22.31 6.33 -2.13
C THR A 251 22.43 5.16 -1.16
N PHE A 252 23.60 4.94 -0.55
CA PHE A 252 23.83 3.76 0.31
C PHE A 252 22.95 3.78 1.56
N ARG A 253 22.85 4.90 2.23
CA ARG A 253 21.96 5.04 3.38
C ARG A 253 20.49 4.88 3.01
N THR A 254 20.09 5.27 1.79
CA THR A 254 18.72 5.01 1.30
C THR A 254 18.50 3.50 1.11
N VAL A 255 19.45 2.80 0.52
CA VAL A 255 19.42 1.34 0.35
C VAL A 255 19.36 0.62 1.69
N ASP A 256 20.15 1.07 2.66
CA ASP A 256 20.15 0.53 4.02
C ASP A 256 18.81 0.71 4.74
N VAL A 257 18.19 1.89 4.62
CA VAL A 257 16.87 2.19 5.19
C VAL A 257 15.74 1.40 4.51
N VAL A 258 15.83 1.19 3.20
CA VAL A 258 14.84 0.40 2.43
C VAL A 258 14.98 -1.10 2.73
N GLY A 259 16.20 -1.56 2.99
CA GLY A 259 16.57 -2.95 3.18
C GLY A 259 17.14 -3.58 1.91
N LEU A 260 18.29 -4.22 2.05
CA LEU A 260 18.97 -4.91 0.94
C LEU A 260 18.13 -6.05 0.36
N ASP A 261 17.41 -6.77 1.21
CA ASP A 261 16.46 -7.81 0.81
C ASP A 261 15.36 -7.24 -0.09
N THR A 262 14.81 -6.09 0.28
CA THR A 262 13.81 -5.39 -0.53
C THR A 262 14.40 -4.96 -1.87
N LEU A 263 15.62 -4.41 -1.88
CA LEU A 263 16.30 -3.98 -3.10
C LEU A 263 16.52 -5.14 -4.09
N VAL A 264 16.85 -6.32 -3.57
CA VAL A 264 17.09 -7.53 -4.40
C VAL A 264 15.80 -8.09 -4.99
N HIS A 265 14.67 -7.87 -4.34
CA HIS A 265 13.37 -8.41 -4.77
C HIS A 265 12.56 -7.46 -5.66
N VAL A 266 12.98 -6.21 -5.82
CA VAL A 266 12.39 -5.21 -6.72
C VAL A 266 13.10 -5.18 -8.06
#